data_8bcb0a5d8bd345175ab53e698930b90f
#
_entry.id   8bcb0a5d8bd345175ab53e698930b90f
#
_cell.length_a   1.000
_cell.length_b   1.000
_cell.length_c   1.000
_cell.angle_alpha   90.00
_cell.angle_beta   90.00
_cell.angle_gamma   90.00
#
_symmetry.space_group_name_H-M   'P 1'
#
loop_
_entity.id
_entity.type
_entity.pdbx_description
1 polymer ?
#
loop_
_entity_poly.entity_id
_entity_poly.type
_entity_poly.pdbx_seq_one_letter_code
_entity_poly.pdbx_strand_id
1 'polypeptide(L)'
;MFHKKAQVIVGITTFYDEFLGLSVPGLARLENDFILVIYNDNPNTIVKKRQIRQLGYRGGLYVINGGYNKGQLGARLAILDFVRRHKLKSDWFVFCDDDDVLTGLNVPDVSQYNFAIIQNMLVVRTRLIDVLRLMRDSGNCVIDNENVCQVRPHVGLAGTLVRYSAIMRMADVLNSVLQNIYEIDESLSFRPPVDMMMWSALNIIARHDNKMATPIYMDVANYIATDIDTCSTKYGMKLQPTKNATQQFQRAIARYDVAVRIALANENATPVGQELNA
;
A
#
# COMPACT_ATOMS: atom_id res chain seq x y z
N MET A 1 -13.70 2.11 24.88
CA MET A 1 -14.26 2.58 23.60
C MET A 1 -14.17 1.39 22.63
N PHE A 2 -15.28 0.75 22.31
CA PHE A 2 -15.28 -0.39 21.39
C PHE A 2 -15.04 0.18 19.99
N HIS A 3 -13.88 -0.07 19.40
CA HIS A 3 -13.64 0.25 17.99
C HIS A 3 -14.54 -0.66 17.16
N LYS A 4 -15.53 -0.08 16.49
CA LYS A 4 -16.33 -0.79 15.49
C LYS A 4 -15.38 -1.33 14.45
N LYS A 5 -15.51 -2.60 14.10
CA LYS A 5 -14.74 -3.23 13.02
C LYS A 5 -15.15 -2.56 11.71
N ALA A 6 -14.22 -1.93 11.03
CA ALA A 6 -14.46 -1.40 9.68
C ALA A 6 -14.41 -2.52 8.63
N GLN A 7 -15.05 -2.31 7.49
CA GLN A 7 -14.93 -3.24 6.37
C GLN A 7 -13.51 -3.21 5.80
N VAL A 8 -12.93 -2.02 5.65
CA VAL A 8 -11.61 -1.80 5.05
C VAL A 8 -10.80 -0.83 5.89
N ILE A 9 -9.48 -1.03 5.96
CA ILE A 9 -8.52 -0.01 6.36
C ILE A 9 -7.78 0.44 5.11
N VAL A 10 -7.75 1.76 4.87
CA VAL A 10 -6.98 2.40 3.80
C VAL A 10 -5.73 3.02 4.40
N GLY A 11 -4.56 2.63 3.91
CA GLY A 11 -3.26 3.18 4.30
C GLY A 11 -2.69 4.08 3.21
N ILE A 12 -2.33 5.32 3.56
CA ILE A 12 -1.63 6.25 2.66
C ILE A 12 -0.29 6.62 3.28
N THR A 13 0.78 6.49 2.50
CA THR A 13 2.08 7.07 2.83
C THR A 13 2.28 8.34 2.02
N THR A 14 2.73 9.42 2.63
CA THR A 14 3.01 10.67 1.93
C THR A 14 4.36 11.25 2.36
N PHE A 15 5.04 11.88 1.41
CA PHE A 15 6.23 12.69 1.66
C PHE A 15 5.99 14.16 1.27
N TYR A 16 5.14 14.39 0.28
CA TYR A 16 4.69 15.69 -0.17
C TYR A 16 3.20 15.80 0.10
N ASP A 17 2.84 16.43 1.22
CA ASP A 17 1.46 16.47 1.74
C ASP A 17 0.46 17.18 0.81
N GLU A 18 0.94 17.97 -0.15
CA GLU A 18 0.10 18.54 -1.22
C GLU A 18 -0.60 17.49 -2.08
N PHE A 19 0.01 16.30 -2.27
CA PHE A 19 -0.61 15.22 -3.04
C PHE A 19 -1.81 14.59 -2.35
N LEU A 20 -1.96 14.74 -1.04
CA LEU A 20 -3.17 14.35 -0.33
C LEU A 20 -4.42 15.08 -0.85
N GLY A 21 -4.23 16.24 -1.48
CA GLY A 21 -5.29 16.96 -2.20
C GLY A 21 -5.86 16.19 -3.40
N LEU A 22 -5.16 15.16 -3.88
CA LEU A 22 -5.59 14.28 -4.96
C LEU A 22 -6.27 13.02 -4.42
N SER A 23 -5.59 12.28 -3.56
CA SER A 23 -6.06 10.98 -3.06
C SER A 23 -7.26 11.09 -2.10
N VAL A 24 -7.23 12.03 -1.15
CA VAL A 24 -8.24 12.14 -0.10
C VAL A 24 -9.63 12.52 -0.62
N PRO A 25 -9.82 13.46 -1.57
CA PRO A 25 -11.15 13.76 -2.13
C PRO A 25 -11.80 12.56 -2.83
N GLY A 26 -11.00 11.68 -3.47
CA GLY A 26 -11.49 10.41 -4.01
C GLY A 26 -12.08 9.54 -2.91
N LEU A 27 -11.31 9.32 -1.87
CA LEU A 27 -11.73 8.54 -0.71
C LEU A 27 -12.95 9.15 0.01
N ALA A 28 -13.04 10.48 0.06
CA ALA A 28 -14.16 11.16 0.73
C ALA A 28 -15.52 10.91 0.07
N ARG A 29 -15.54 10.43 -1.17
CA ARG A 29 -16.75 10.10 -1.95
C ARG A 29 -17.18 8.65 -1.81
N LEU A 30 -16.34 7.79 -1.23
CA LEU A 30 -16.68 6.38 -1.05
C LEU A 30 -17.72 6.22 0.06
N GLU A 31 -18.74 5.42 -0.22
CA GLU A 31 -19.84 5.14 0.72
C GLU A 31 -19.48 4.01 1.71
N ASN A 32 -18.34 3.38 1.53
CA ASN A 32 -17.91 2.25 2.34
C ASN A 32 -17.54 2.66 3.77
N ASP A 33 -17.78 1.78 4.73
CA ASP A 33 -17.28 1.92 6.11
C ASP A 33 -15.78 1.57 6.15
N PHE A 34 -14.93 2.58 6.12
CA PHE A 34 -13.49 2.39 6.19
C PHE A 34 -12.79 3.36 7.16
N ILE A 35 -11.61 2.96 7.60
CA ILE A 35 -10.71 3.77 8.41
C ILE A 35 -9.54 4.21 7.53
N LEU A 36 -9.27 5.51 7.51
CA LEU A 36 -8.10 6.09 6.82
C LEU A 36 -6.95 6.27 7.81
N VAL A 37 -5.79 5.69 7.48
CA VAL A 37 -4.54 5.85 8.22
C VAL A 37 -3.51 6.49 7.30
N ILE A 38 -3.07 7.70 7.62
CA ILE A 38 -2.06 8.45 6.86
C ILE A 38 -0.74 8.45 7.65
N TYR A 39 0.34 8.11 6.98
CA TYR A 39 1.70 8.25 7.50
C TYR A 39 2.46 9.29 6.69
N ASN A 40 2.81 10.40 7.34
CA ASN A 40 3.69 11.40 6.77
C ASN A 40 5.15 11.02 7.05
N ASP A 41 5.89 10.70 5.99
CA ASP A 41 7.30 10.29 6.04
C ASP A 41 8.28 11.47 5.91
N ASN A 42 7.75 12.69 5.77
CA ASN A 42 8.54 13.91 5.72
C ASN A 42 8.73 14.51 7.12
N PRO A 43 9.94 14.47 7.69
CA PRO A 43 10.18 14.99 9.03
C PRO A 43 10.07 16.53 9.14
N ASN A 44 10.08 17.22 7.98
CA ASN A 44 10.05 18.69 7.93
C ASN A 44 8.63 19.26 7.81
N THR A 45 7.61 18.41 7.65
CA THR A 45 6.20 18.81 7.53
C THR A 45 5.34 18.10 8.58
N ILE A 46 4.21 18.72 8.91
CA ILE A 46 3.23 18.15 9.84
C ILE A 46 1.87 18.12 9.17
N VAL A 47 1.41 16.92 8.85
CA VAL A 47 0.03 16.70 8.39
C VAL A 47 -0.91 16.73 9.59
N LYS A 48 -1.92 17.57 9.53
CA LYS A 48 -2.93 17.72 10.60
C LYS A 48 -4.25 17.07 10.18
N LYS A 49 -4.94 16.44 11.12
CA LYS A 49 -6.30 15.89 10.88
C LYS A 49 -7.25 16.92 10.27
N ARG A 50 -7.12 18.21 10.68
CA ARG A 50 -7.94 19.30 10.15
C ARG A 50 -7.77 19.46 8.63
N GLN A 51 -6.56 19.34 8.10
CA GLN A 51 -6.31 19.42 6.64
C GLN A 51 -7.10 18.33 5.93
N ILE A 52 -7.03 17.09 6.42
CA ILE A 52 -7.75 15.94 5.83
C ILE A 52 -9.26 16.14 5.90
N ARG A 53 -9.77 16.72 7.00
CA ARG A 53 -11.19 17.08 7.13
C ARG A 53 -11.61 18.18 6.15
N GLN A 54 -10.74 19.12 5.84
CA GLN A 54 -10.98 20.17 4.84
C GLN A 54 -11.04 19.62 3.41
N LEU A 55 -10.35 18.51 3.13
CA LEU A 55 -10.43 17.77 1.87
C LEU A 55 -11.71 16.91 1.74
N GLY A 56 -12.63 17.00 2.70
CA GLY A 56 -13.95 16.36 2.64
C GLY A 56 -14.07 15.05 3.41
N TYR A 57 -13.00 14.41 3.84
CA TYR A 57 -13.07 13.11 4.53
C TYR A 57 -13.71 13.24 5.91
N ARG A 58 -14.73 12.40 6.23
CA ARG A 58 -15.50 12.43 7.47
C ARG A 58 -15.42 11.14 8.30
N GLY A 59 -14.90 10.06 7.75
CA GLY A 59 -14.80 8.74 8.39
C GLY A 59 -13.77 8.65 9.53
N GLY A 60 -13.48 7.44 9.98
CA GLY A 60 -12.42 7.15 10.95
C GLY A 60 -11.06 7.58 10.42
N LEU A 61 -10.31 8.42 11.16
CA LEU A 61 -9.07 9.04 10.69
C LEU A 61 -7.95 8.97 11.72
N TYR A 62 -6.81 8.46 11.29
CA TYR A 62 -5.55 8.52 12.01
C TYR A 62 -4.49 9.18 11.13
N VAL A 63 -3.71 10.09 11.72
CA VAL A 63 -2.57 10.73 11.06
C VAL A 63 -1.36 10.55 11.96
N ILE A 64 -0.30 10.01 11.37
CA ILE A 64 0.98 9.73 12.01
C ILE A 64 2.02 10.60 11.32
N ASN A 65 2.75 11.42 12.07
CA ASN A 65 3.88 12.17 11.54
C ASN A 65 5.16 11.45 11.96
N GLY A 66 5.95 11.01 11.00
CA GLY A 66 7.23 10.37 11.21
C GLY A 66 8.29 11.37 11.70
N GLY A 67 9.18 10.93 12.58
CA GLY A 67 10.30 11.76 13.04
C GLY A 67 11.49 11.79 12.09
N TYR A 68 11.52 10.90 11.10
CA TYR A 68 12.56 10.80 10.07
C TYR A 68 12.01 10.05 8.84
N ASN A 69 12.66 10.22 7.70
CA ASN A 69 12.28 9.55 6.45
C ASN A 69 12.64 8.06 6.53
N LYS A 70 11.64 7.20 6.53
CA LYS A 70 11.77 5.72 6.53
C LYS A 70 11.77 5.12 5.13
N GLY A 71 11.49 5.94 4.12
CA GLY A 71 11.19 5.47 2.78
C GLY A 71 9.86 4.70 2.68
N GLN A 72 9.42 4.46 1.47
CA GLN A 72 8.08 3.91 1.21
C GLN A 72 7.79 2.60 1.95
N LEU A 73 8.74 1.66 1.98
CA LEU A 73 8.55 0.38 2.67
C LEU A 73 8.43 0.59 4.19
N GLY A 74 9.35 1.36 4.78
CA GLY A 74 9.32 1.63 6.22
C GLY A 74 8.08 2.40 6.64
N ALA A 75 7.61 3.33 5.82
CA ALA A 75 6.37 4.09 6.05
C ALA A 75 5.13 3.18 6.00
N ARG A 76 5.04 2.27 5.02
CA ARG A 76 3.95 1.28 4.94
C ARG A 76 3.95 0.33 6.12
N LEU A 77 5.12 -0.18 6.53
CA LEU A 77 5.22 -1.02 7.72
C LEU A 77 4.87 -0.26 9.00
N ALA A 78 5.22 1.03 9.09
CA ALA A 78 4.81 1.87 10.23
C ALA A 78 3.28 2.05 10.31
N ILE A 79 2.57 2.12 9.18
CA ILE A 79 1.10 2.08 9.17
C ILE A 79 0.59 0.77 9.75
N LEU A 80 1.10 -0.38 9.28
CA LEU A 80 0.66 -1.70 9.73
C LEU A 80 0.94 -1.91 11.21
N ASP A 81 2.10 -1.46 11.69
CA ASP A 81 2.45 -1.51 13.10
C ASP A 81 1.54 -0.60 13.96
N PHE A 82 1.19 0.59 13.47
CA PHE A 82 0.21 1.46 14.12
C PHE A 82 -1.16 0.79 14.21
N VAL A 83 -1.63 0.19 13.11
CA VAL A 83 -2.91 -0.54 13.06
C VAL A 83 -2.93 -1.65 14.11
N ARG A 84 -1.84 -2.40 14.25
CA ARG A 84 -1.69 -3.45 15.26
C ARG A 84 -1.72 -2.90 16.68
N ARG A 85 -0.86 -1.92 17.00
CA ARG A 85 -0.76 -1.33 18.34
C ARG A 85 -2.07 -0.71 18.81
N HIS A 86 -2.83 -0.12 17.91
CA HIS A 86 -4.14 0.48 18.22
C HIS A 86 -5.30 -0.51 18.12
N LYS A 87 -4.99 -1.80 17.84
CA LYS A 87 -5.99 -2.87 17.72
C LYS A 87 -7.12 -2.55 16.74
N LEU A 88 -6.79 -1.78 15.69
CA LEU A 88 -7.75 -1.52 14.60
C LEU A 88 -7.98 -2.84 13.86
N LYS A 89 -9.25 -3.13 13.56
CA LYS A 89 -9.64 -4.37 12.88
C LYS A 89 -10.49 -4.07 11.66
N SER A 90 -10.27 -4.84 10.61
CA SER A 90 -11.07 -4.82 9.39
C SER A 90 -11.09 -6.22 8.76
N ASP A 91 -11.86 -6.38 7.71
CA ASP A 91 -11.80 -7.59 6.88
C ASP A 91 -10.70 -7.47 5.84
N TRP A 92 -10.50 -6.25 5.34
CA TRP A 92 -9.59 -5.94 4.26
C TRP A 92 -8.68 -4.76 4.57
N PHE A 93 -7.55 -4.73 3.89
CA PHE A 93 -6.62 -3.61 3.89
C PHE A 93 -6.28 -3.24 2.43
N VAL A 94 -6.10 -1.95 2.17
CA VAL A 94 -5.62 -1.44 0.88
C VAL A 94 -4.63 -0.31 1.11
N PHE A 95 -3.52 -0.31 0.37
CA PHE A 95 -2.68 0.88 0.24
C PHE A 95 -3.17 1.72 -0.94
N CYS A 96 -3.08 3.02 -0.79
CA CYS A 96 -3.26 3.99 -1.85
C CYS A 96 -2.06 4.93 -1.82
N ASP A 97 -1.45 5.20 -2.97
CA ASP A 97 -0.38 6.19 -3.04
C ASP A 97 -0.99 7.60 -2.95
N ASP A 98 -0.25 8.56 -2.41
CA ASP A 98 -0.77 9.91 -2.14
C ASP A 98 -1.06 10.70 -3.42
N ASP A 99 -0.39 10.36 -4.52
CA ASP A 99 -0.55 10.93 -5.85
C ASP A 99 -1.53 10.14 -6.75
N ASP A 100 -2.20 9.11 -6.22
CA ASP A 100 -3.17 8.28 -6.93
C ASP A 100 -4.59 8.43 -6.37
N VAL A 101 -5.58 7.88 -7.08
CA VAL A 101 -6.98 8.01 -6.70
C VAL A 101 -7.65 6.65 -6.59
N LEU A 102 -8.21 6.36 -5.43
CA LEU A 102 -9.10 5.22 -5.23
C LEU A 102 -10.54 5.66 -5.45
N THR A 103 -11.22 5.13 -6.48
CA THR A 103 -12.58 5.53 -6.88
C THR A 103 -13.65 4.56 -6.42
N GLY A 104 -13.27 3.40 -5.89
CA GLY A 104 -14.19 2.39 -5.39
C GLY A 104 -13.50 1.41 -4.46
N LEU A 105 -14.26 0.85 -3.55
CA LEU A 105 -13.86 -0.24 -2.66
C LEU A 105 -14.86 -1.39 -2.85
N ASN A 106 -15.00 -1.88 -4.07
CA ASN A 106 -15.87 -3.02 -4.34
C ASN A 106 -15.28 -4.27 -3.72
N VAL A 107 -15.74 -4.55 -2.52
CA VAL A 107 -15.38 -5.76 -1.78
C VAL A 107 -16.43 -6.82 -2.09
N PRO A 108 -16.16 -7.76 -2.99
CA PRO A 108 -17.11 -8.84 -3.28
C PRO A 108 -17.26 -9.73 -2.06
N ASP A 109 -18.40 -10.40 -1.98
CA ASP A 109 -18.59 -11.50 -1.03
C ASP A 109 -17.74 -12.69 -1.53
N VAL A 110 -16.49 -12.70 -1.09
CA VAL A 110 -15.52 -13.71 -1.51
C VAL A 110 -15.32 -14.75 -0.43
N SER A 111 -15.02 -15.96 -0.88
CA SER A 111 -14.62 -17.08 -0.05
C SER A 111 -13.53 -16.66 0.96
N GLN A 112 -13.62 -17.18 2.17
CA GLN A 112 -12.62 -16.99 3.23
C GLN A 112 -11.20 -17.44 2.83
N TYR A 113 -11.05 -18.18 1.74
CA TYR A 113 -9.77 -18.68 1.25
C TYR A 113 -9.01 -17.67 0.37
N ASN A 114 -9.66 -16.62 -0.14
CA ASN A 114 -8.99 -15.65 -0.97
C ASN A 114 -8.26 -14.62 -0.11
N PHE A 115 -6.97 -14.39 -0.38
CA PHE A 115 -6.17 -13.46 0.39
C PHE A 115 -6.02 -12.09 -0.26
N ALA A 116 -6.25 -11.96 -1.57
CA ALA A 116 -6.15 -10.68 -2.26
C ALA A 116 -7.16 -10.57 -3.42
N ILE A 117 -7.58 -9.35 -3.68
CA ILE A 117 -8.42 -8.98 -4.82
C ILE A 117 -7.66 -7.94 -5.63
N ILE A 118 -7.26 -8.34 -6.82
CA ILE A 118 -6.54 -7.50 -7.77
C ILE A 118 -7.54 -6.88 -8.73
N GLN A 119 -7.48 -5.58 -8.89
CA GLN A 119 -8.33 -4.82 -9.79
C GLN A 119 -7.52 -4.33 -10.98
N ASN A 120 -8.19 -3.99 -12.06
CA ASN A 120 -7.54 -3.26 -13.12
C ASN A 120 -7.22 -1.83 -12.67
N MET A 121 -6.13 -1.30 -13.17
CA MET A 121 -5.67 0.06 -12.94
C MET A 121 -5.92 0.90 -14.19
N LEU A 122 -6.44 2.09 -13.99
CA LEU A 122 -6.56 3.09 -15.03
C LEU A 122 -5.38 4.06 -14.92
N VAL A 123 -4.58 4.15 -15.97
CA VAL A 123 -3.46 5.11 -16.01
C VAL A 123 -3.91 6.37 -16.73
N VAL A 124 -3.86 7.51 -16.05
CA VAL A 124 -4.25 8.80 -16.56
C VAL A 124 -3.02 9.68 -16.73
N ARG A 125 -2.81 10.19 -17.95
CA ARG A 125 -1.68 11.06 -18.32
C ARG A 125 -2.08 12.53 -18.49
N THR A 126 -3.12 12.96 -17.82
CA THR A 126 -3.56 14.34 -17.89
C THR A 126 -3.03 15.16 -16.72
N ARG A 127 -3.12 16.49 -16.83
CA ARG A 127 -2.65 17.36 -15.75
C ARG A 127 -3.54 17.16 -14.51
N LEU A 128 -2.91 17.26 -13.33
CA LEU A 128 -3.57 17.12 -12.03
C LEU A 128 -4.90 17.91 -11.94
N ILE A 129 -4.89 19.17 -12.43
CA ILE A 129 -6.07 20.01 -12.39
C ILE A 129 -7.24 19.44 -13.21
N ASP A 130 -6.93 18.75 -14.30
CA ASP A 130 -7.94 18.17 -15.18
C ASP A 130 -8.50 16.87 -14.58
N VAL A 131 -7.67 16.07 -13.87
CA VAL A 131 -8.13 14.92 -13.07
C VAL A 131 -9.10 15.39 -11.98
N LEU A 132 -8.75 16.44 -11.25
CA LEU A 132 -9.61 16.99 -10.20
C LEU A 132 -10.94 17.53 -10.75
N ARG A 133 -10.93 18.13 -11.93
CA ARG A 133 -12.16 18.58 -12.62
C ARG A 133 -13.02 17.39 -13.02
N LEU A 134 -12.45 16.38 -13.68
CA LEU A 134 -13.17 15.16 -14.06
C LEU A 134 -13.81 14.49 -12.85
N MET A 135 -13.09 14.38 -11.74
CA MET A 135 -13.62 13.83 -10.50
C MET A 135 -14.77 14.68 -9.91
N ARG A 136 -14.67 16.01 -10.01
CA ARG A 136 -15.70 16.91 -9.52
C ARG A 136 -16.97 16.86 -10.38
N ASP A 137 -16.80 16.85 -11.71
CA ASP A 137 -17.88 17.09 -12.65
C ASP A 137 -18.63 15.79 -13.01
N SER A 138 -18.01 14.63 -12.93
CA SER A 138 -18.61 13.37 -13.38
C SER A 138 -19.28 12.54 -12.29
N GLY A 139 -19.00 12.81 -11.01
CA GLY A 139 -19.48 11.93 -9.91
C GLY A 139 -19.01 10.46 -10.04
N ASN A 140 -18.88 9.99 -11.26
CA ASN A 140 -18.23 8.76 -11.70
C ASN A 140 -17.19 9.16 -12.73
N CYS A 141 -15.98 8.69 -12.60
CA CYS A 141 -14.90 8.98 -13.52
C CYS A 141 -15.20 8.35 -14.90
N VAL A 142 -16.07 8.95 -15.68
CA VAL A 142 -16.19 8.67 -17.12
C VAL A 142 -15.07 9.46 -17.78
N ILE A 143 -13.95 8.80 -17.96
CA ILE A 143 -12.79 9.37 -18.62
C ILE A 143 -13.03 9.17 -20.09
N ASP A 144 -13.09 10.25 -20.85
CA ASP A 144 -13.18 10.16 -22.29
C ASP A 144 -11.88 9.57 -22.89
N ASN A 145 -11.96 9.04 -24.10
CA ASN A 145 -10.85 8.30 -24.71
C ASN A 145 -9.59 9.14 -24.96
N GLU A 146 -9.63 10.46 -24.84
CA GLU A 146 -8.49 11.34 -25.07
C GLU A 146 -7.59 11.47 -23.83
N ASN A 147 -8.18 11.29 -22.66
CA ASN A 147 -7.51 11.45 -21.36
C ASN A 147 -7.11 10.11 -20.71
N VAL A 148 -7.66 9.00 -21.18
CA VAL A 148 -7.35 7.66 -20.70
C VAL A 148 -6.25 7.06 -21.53
N CYS A 149 -5.15 6.76 -20.91
CA CYS A 149 -4.05 6.16 -21.63
C CYS A 149 -4.12 4.66 -21.74
N GLN A 150 -4.54 3.98 -20.70
CA GLN A 150 -4.59 2.52 -20.71
C GLN A 150 -5.28 1.94 -19.47
N VAL A 151 -6.19 0.99 -19.66
CA VAL A 151 -6.57 0.04 -18.62
C VAL A 151 -5.50 -1.05 -18.61
N ARG A 152 -4.86 -1.26 -17.47
CA ARG A 152 -3.82 -2.29 -17.31
C ARG A 152 -4.18 -3.22 -16.17
N PRO A 153 -3.84 -4.52 -16.28
CA PRO A 153 -3.80 -5.37 -15.11
C PRO A 153 -2.89 -4.72 -14.06
N HIS A 154 -3.41 -4.58 -12.85
CA HIS A 154 -2.61 -4.01 -11.76
C HIS A 154 -1.55 -5.03 -11.33
N VAL A 155 -0.30 -4.62 -11.23
CA VAL A 155 0.81 -5.48 -10.79
C VAL A 155 1.41 -5.05 -9.45
N GLY A 156 0.98 -3.92 -8.92
CA GLY A 156 1.44 -3.38 -7.64
C GLY A 156 0.53 -3.78 -6.47
N LEU A 157 0.95 -3.41 -5.27
CA LEU A 157 0.16 -3.63 -4.05
C LEU A 157 -0.81 -2.47 -3.78
N ALA A 158 -0.45 -1.24 -4.18
CA ALA A 158 -1.35 -0.10 -4.09
C ALA A 158 -2.61 -0.35 -4.93
N GLY A 159 -3.80 -0.07 -4.39
CA GLY A 159 -5.08 -0.39 -5.03
C GLY A 159 -5.53 -1.85 -4.95
N THR A 160 -4.69 -2.76 -4.46
CA THR A 160 -5.06 -4.16 -4.23
C THR A 160 -5.65 -4.32 -2.84
N LEU A 161 -6.87 -4.89 -2.76
CA LEU A 161 -7.47 -5.28 -1.50
C LEU A 161 -6.82 -6.57 -0.99
N VAL A 162 -6.22 -6.52 0.18
CA VAL A 162 -5.57 -7.66 0.83
C VAL A 162 -6.31 -8.02 2.11
N ARG A 163 -6.53 -9.30 2.38
CA ARG A 163 -7.08 -9.75 3.67
C ARG A 163 -6.27 -9.17 4.82
N TYR A 164 -6.98 -8.65 5.81
CA TYR A 164 -6.33 -8.06 6.98
C TYR A 164 -5.33 -9.03 7.65
N SER A 165 -5.71 -10.30 7.81
CA SER A 165 -4.82 -11.31 8.38
C SER A 165 -3.57 -11.54 7.53
N ALA A 166 -3.70 -11.52 6.20
CA ALA A 166 -2.59 -11.73 5.28
C ALA A 166 -1.59 -10.56 5.31
N ILE A 167 -2.10 -9.32 5.26
CA ILE A 167 -1.24 -8.13 5.29
C ILE A 167 -0.52 -7.99 6.64
N MET A 168 -1.19 -8.33 7.74
CA MET A 168 -0.58 -8.30 9.07
C MET A 168 0.47 -9.40 9.24
N ARG A 169 0.22 -10.60 8.71
CA ARG A 169 1.19 -11.69 8.67
C ARG A 169 2.42 -11.31 7.85
N MET A 170 2.22 -10.68 6.70
CA MET A 170 3.32 -10.14 5.89
C MET A 170 4.14 -9.12 6.70
N ALA A 171 3.49 -8.20 7.42
CA ALA A 171 4.20 -7.21 8.23
C ALA A 171 5.09 -7.85 9.29
N ASP A 172 4.65 -8.95 9.92
CA ASP A 172 5.45 -9.68 10.90
C ASP A 172 6.72 -10.24 10.28
N VAL A 173 6.56 -10.95 9.16
CA VAL A 173 7.70 -11.54 8.43
C VAL A 173 8.65 -10.46 7.95
N LEU A 174 8.13 -9.36 7.37
CA LEU A 174 8.99 -8.29 6.86
C LEU A 174 9.73 -7.54 7.95
N ASN A 175 9.13 -7.31 9.09
CA ASN A 175 9.82 -6.68 10.22
C ASN A 175 10.99 -7.54 10.73
N SER A 176 10.86 -8.86 10.75
CA SER A 176 11.96 -9.76 11.12
C SER A 176 13.08 -9.78 10.06
N VAL A 177 12.71 -9.69 8.79
CA VAL A 177 13.64 -9.71 7.66
C VAL A 177 14.42 -8.40 7.55
N LEU A 178 13.76 -7.25 7.74
CA LEU A 178 14.40 -5.94 7.58
C LEU A 178 15.50 -5.70 8.61
N GLN A 179 15.36 -6.20 9.83
CA GLN A 179 16.43 -6.13 10.83
C GLN A 179 17.70 -6.79 10.34
N ASN A 180 17.59 -7.88 9.58
CA ASN A 180 18.72 -8.62 9.06
C ASN A 180 19.26 -8.06 7.72
N ILE A 181 18.42 -7.45 6.90
CA ILE A 181 18.81 -6.94 5.58
C ILE A 181 19.58 -5.62 5.69
N TYR A 182 19.21 -4.74 6.61
CA TYR A 182 19.95 -3.48 6.80
C TYR A 182 21.37 -3.69 7.35
N GLU A 183 21.63 -4.82 7.98
CA GLU A 183 22.99 -5.20 8.41
C GLU A 183 23.85 -5.73 7.26
N ILE A 184 23.26 -6.13 6.14
CA ILE A 184 23.97 -6.87 5.07
C ILE A 184 24.40 -5.97 3.90
N ASP A 185 23.74 -4.85 3.64
CA ASP A 185 24.04 -4.08 2.41
C ASP A 185 23.68 -2.58 2.50
N GLU A 186 24.59 -1.79 3.06
CA GLU A 186 24.52 -0.31 2.96
C GLU A 186 24.60 0.19 1.50
N SER A 187 25.06 -0.65 0.56
CA SER A 187 25.19 -0.31 -0.86
C SER A 187 23.85 -0.32 -1.62
N LEU A 188 22.76 -0.78 -1.01
CA LEU A 188 21.41 -0.66 -1.53
C LEU A 188 20.89 0.79 -1.38
N SER A 189 21.68 1.76 -1.82
CA SER A 189 21.24 3.14 -2.07
C SER A 189 20.12 3.21 -3.14
N PHE A 190 19.74 2.06 -3.66
CA PHE A 190 18.72 1.86 -4.66
C PHE A 190 17.38 1.56 -3.96
N ARG A 191 16.40 2.43 -4.14
CA ARG A 191 15.04 2.18 -3.64
C ARG A 191 14.41 1.06 -4.48
N PRO A 192 14.29 -0.18 -3.95
CA PRO A 192 13.65 -1.25 -4.69
C PRO A 192 12.15 -0.92 -4.90
N PRO A 193 11.51 -1.49 -5.93
CA PRO A 193 10.08 -1.33 -6.14
C PRO A 193 9.32 -2.00 -4.99
N VAL A 194 8.97 -1.19 -3.99
CA VAL A 194 8.39 -1.64 -2.72
C VAL A 194 7.13 -2.47 -2.93
N ASP A 195 6.30 -2.09 -3.89
CA ASP A 195 5.09 -2.84 -4.25
C ASP A 195 5.41 -4.27 -4.67
N MET A 196 6.43 -4.45 -5.52
CA MET A 196 6.83 -5.77 -5.99
C MET A 196 7.41 -6.61 -4.85
N MET A 197 8.17 -6.01 -3.94
CA MET A 197 8.73 -6.70 -2.78
C MET A 197 7.64 -7.18 -1.82
N MET A 198 6.71 -6.29 -1.47
CA MET A 198 5.60 -6.63 -0.58
C MET A 198 4.67 -7.67 -1.23
N TRP A 199 4.42 -7.54 -2.54
CA TRP A 199 3.61 -8.51 -3.28
C TRP A 199 4.30 -9.87 -3.37
N SER A 200 5.60 -9.91 -3.63
CA SER A 200 6.37 -11.16 -3.61
C SER A 200 6.32 -11.83 -2.24
N ALA A 201 6.51 -11.06 -1.16
CA ALA A 201 6.39 -11.57 0.20
C ALA A 201 5.01 -12.17 0.48
N LEU A 202 3.92 -11.50 0.09
CA LEU A 202 2.55 -12.03 0.22
C LEU A 202 2.39 -13.36 -0.51
N ASN A 203 2.90 -13.47 -1.74
CA ASN A 203 2.81 -14.71 -2.51
C ASN A 203 3.63 -15.86 -1.89
N ILE A 204 4.82 -15.56 -1.35
CA ILE A 204 5.65 -16.56 -0.67
C ILE A 204 4.94 -17.05 0.59
N ILE A 205 4.41 -16.13 1.41
CA ILE A 205 3.69 -16.46 2.65
C ILE A 205 2.42 -17.26 2.33
N ALA A 206 1.66 -16.86 1.31
CA ALA A 206 0.46 -17.58 0.90
C ALA A 206 0.75 -19.04 0.53
N ARG A 207 1.86 -19.28 -0.18
CA ARG A 207 2.30 -20.64 -0.53
C ARG A 207 2.79 -21.43 0.67
N HIS A 208 3.50 -20.76 1.57
CA HIS A 208 4.03 -21.40 2.78
C HIS A 208 2.92 -21.82 3.74
N ASP A 209 1.97 -20.92 4.01
CA ASP A 209 0.93 -21.16 5.02
C ASP A 209 -0.18 -22.11 4.53
N ASN A 210 -0.25 -22.44 3.24
CA ASN A 210 -1.30 -23.26 2.61
C ASN A 210 -2.75 -22.86 2.99
N LYS A 211 -2.91 -21.67 3.58
CA LYS A 211 -4.19 -21.14 4.09
C LYS A 211 -4.77 -20.05 3.20
N MET A 212 -3.99 -19.58 2.25
CA MET A 212 -4.36 -18.49 1.36
C MET A 212 -4.54 -19.02 -0.05
N ALA A 213 -5.67 -18.68 -0.65
CA ALA A 213 -5.95 -19.05 -2.03
C ALA A 213 -5.26 -18.09 -3.01
N THR A 214 -5.26 -18.44 -4.28
CA THR A 214 -4.81 -17.57 -5.38
C THR A 214 -5.59 -16.26 -5.36
N PRO A 215 -4.95 -15.11 -5.68
CA PRO A 215 -5.64 -13.84 -5.79
C PRO A 215 -6.80 -13.90 -6.78
N ILE A 216 -7.88 -13.20 -6.47
CA ILE A 216 -8.99 -13.01 -7.42
C ILE A 216 -8.65 -11.80 -8.29
N TYR A 217 -8.82 -11.93 -9.59
CA TYR A 217 -8.73 -10.86 -10.54
C TYR A 217 -10.14 -10.36 -10.88
N MET A 218 -10.33 -9.05 -10.78
CA MET A 218 -11.59 -8.42 -11.12
C MET A 218 -11.42 -7.49 -12.30
N ASP A 219 -12.35 -7.54 -13.24
CA ASP A 219 -12.38 -6.65 -14.40
C ASP A 219 -13.06 -5.32 -14.05
N VAL A 220 -12.59 -4.69 -12.99
CA VAL A 220 -13.08 -3.37 -12.52
C VAL A 220 -11.87 -2.51 -12.23
N ALA A 221 -11.84 -1.29 -12.77
CA ALA A 221 -10.80 -0.32 -12.51
C ALA A 221 -11.26 0.66 -11.43
N ASN A 222 -10.97 0.35 -10.18
CA ASN A 222 -11.23 1.24 -9.05
C ASN A 222 -10.02 2.03 -8.59
N TYR A 223 -8.88 1.83 -9.21
CA TYR A 223 -7.63 2.51 -8.90
C TYR A 223 -7.13 3.30 -10.12
N ILE A 224 -6.92 4.58 -9.94
CA ILE A 224 -6.41 5.48 -10.97
C ILE A 224 -4.99 5.86 -10.59
N ALA A 225 -4.03 5.37 -11.37
CA ALA A 225 -2.65 5.83 -11.26
C ALA A 225 -2.47 7.09 -12.10
N THR A 226 -1.94 8.13 -11.46
CA THR A 226 -1.66 9.38 -12.14
C THR A 226 -0.22 9.37 -12.68
N ASP A 227 -0.07 9.22 -13.99
CA ASP A 227 1.22 9.34 -14.67
C ASP A 227 1.47 10.80 -15.06
N ILE A 228 1.47 11.69 -14.08
CA ILE A 228 1.66 13.12 -14.27
C ILE A 228 3.10 13.51 -13.99
N ASP A 229 3.57 14.57 -14.67
CA ASP A 229 4.94 15.10 -14.49
C ASP A 229 5.25 15.59 -13.07
N THR A 230 4.23 15.67 -12.22
CA THR A 230 4.29 16.13 -10.83
C THR A 230 4.24 15.01 -9.81
N CYS A 231 4.17 13.73 -10.20
CA CYS A 231 4.13 12.65 -9.21
C CYS A 231 5.46 12.51 -8.44
N SER A 232 5.38 12.04 -7.21
CA SER A 232 6.51 11.98 -6.26
C SER A 232 7.73 11.22 -6.79
N THR A 233 7.51 10.23 -7.65
CA THR A 233 8.56 9.47 -8.35
C THR A 233 9.36 10.34 -9.32
N LYS A 234 8.77 11.36 -9.91
CA LYS A 234 9.45 12.26 -10.86
C LYS A 234 10.17 13.41 -10.18
N TYR A 235 9.73 13.85 -9.01
CA TYR A 235 10.42 14.88 -8.22
C TYR A 235 11.78 14.43 -7.67
N GLY A 236 11.97 13.13 -7.47
CA GLY A 236 13.17 12.58 -6.87
C GLY A 236 14.12 11.82 -7.78
N MET A 237 13.66 11.38 -8.96
CA MET A 237 14.43 10.45 -9.79
C MET A 237 14.23 10.66 -11.29
N LYS A 238 15.06 11.47 -11.92
CA LYS A 238 15.39 11.31 -13.34
C LYS A 238 16.34 10.10 -13.52
N LEU A 239 15.99 8.96 -12.98
CA LEU A 239 16.69 7.72 -13.22
C LEU A 239 15.97 6.99 -14.33
N GLN A 240 16.38 7.23 -15.56
CA GLN A 240 16.10 6.28 -16.63
C GLN A 240 16.69 4.92 -16.20
N PRO A 241 15.89 3.84 -16.17
CA PRO A 241 16.41 2.53 -15.83
C PRO A 241 17.44 2.12 -16.87
N THR A 242 18.70 2.19 -16.53
CA THR A 242 19.77 1.56 -17.33
C THR A 242 19.55 0.05 -17.29
N LYS A 243 20.06 -0.70 -18.30
CA LYS A 243 20.03 -2.19 -18.27
C LYS A 243 20.59 -2.75 -16.95
N ASN A 244 21.57 -2.08 -16.36
CA ASN A 244 22.14 -2.45 -15.07
C ASN A 244 21.15 -2.25 -13.89
N ALA A 245 20.29 -1.23 -13.96
CA ALA A 245 19.27 -1.00 -12.92
C ALA A 245 18.26 -2.15 -12.84
N THR A 246 17.80 -2.66 -13.99
CA THR A 246 16.87 -3.81 -14.03
C THR A 246 17.50 -5.06 -13.41
N GLN A 247 18.77 -5.34 -13.68
CA GLN A 247 19.47 -6.47 -13.07
C GLN A 247 19.68 -6.28 -11.57
N GLN A 248 19.97 -5.05 -11.11
CA GLN A 248 20.09 -4.73 -9.68
C GLN A 248 18.74 -4.90 -8.96
N PHE A 249 17.64 -4.47 -9.58
CA PHE A 249 16.29 -4.72 -9.05
C PHE A 249 15.99 -6.21 -8.90
N GLN A 250 16.25 -7.00 -9.93
CA GLN A 250 16.00 -8.43 -9.89
C GLN A 250 16.84 -9.12 -8.80
N ARG A 251 18.10 -8.71 -8.63
CA ARG A 251 18.97 -9.22 -7.56
C ARG A 251 18.46 -8.82 -6.17
N ALA A 252 18.01 -7.57 -6.00
CA ALA A 252 17.47 -7.11 -4.72
C ALA A 252 16.20 -7.89 -4.35
N ILE A 253 15.27 -8.07 -5.28
CA ILE A 253 14.05 -8.87 -5.07
C ILE A 253 14.42 -10.32 -4.74
N ALA A 254 15.33 -10.94 -5.48
CA ALA A 254 15.74 -12.33 -5.23
C ALA A 254 16.35 -12.52 -3.84
N ARG A 255 17.22 -11.61 -3.38
CA ARG A 255 17.78 -11.63 -2.02
C ARG A 255 16.70 -11.50 -0.96
N TYR A 256 15.76 -10.61 -1.19
CA TYR A 256 14.64 -10.38 -0.30
C TYR A 256 13.73 -11.62 -0.20
N ASP A 257 13.42 -12.25 -1.33
CA ASP A 257 12.65 -13.49 -1.38
C ASP A 257 13.33 -14.61 -0.61
N VAL A 258 14.66 -14.71 -0.71
CA VAL A 258 15.46 -15.67 0.09
C VAL A 258 15.34 -15.37 1.58
N ALA A 259 15.48 -14.09 1.98
CA ALA A 259 15.36 -13.70 3.38
C ALA A 259 13.97 -13.98 3.97
N VAL A 260 12.91 -13.74 3.19
CA VAL A 260 11.53 -14.08 3.57
C VAL A 260 11.38 -15.59 3.78
N ARG A 261 11.92 -16.42 2.88
CA ARG A 261 11.87 -17.89 3.01
C ARG A 261 12.63 -18.40 4.21
N ILE A 262 13.80 -17.81 4.51
CA ILE A 262 14.59 -18.16 5.69
C ILE A 262 13.82 -17.79 6.97
N ALA A 263 13.22 -16.61 7.03
CA ALA A 263 12.41 -16.19 8.18
C ALA A 263 11.26 -17.18 8.46
N LEU A 264 10.54 -17.59 7.41
CA LEU A 264 9.45 -18.56 7.52
C LEU A 264 9.94 -19.96 7.91
N ALA A 265 11.10 -20.39 7.42
CA ALA A 265 11.69 -21.69 7.80
C ALA A 265 12.09 -21.71 9.29
N ASN A 266 12.63 -20.60 9.80
CA ASN A 266 13.02 -20.46 11.19
C ASN A 266 11.82 -20.47 12.15
N GLU A 267 10.66 -19.99 11.74
CA GLU A 267 9.42 -20.08 12.55
C GLU A 267 9.04 -21.54 12.80
N ASN A 268 9.19 -22.40 11.78
CA ASN A 268 8.90 -23.83 11.92
C ASN A 268 9.97 -24.61 12.72
N ALA A 269 11.19 -24.05 12.83
CA ALA A 269 12.28 -24.66 13.56
C ALA A 269 12.30 -24.29 15.05
N THR A 270 11.58 -23.27 15.49
CA THR A 270 11.45 -22.91 16.90
C THR A 270 10.51 -23.90 17.58
N PRO A 271 10.97 -24.75 18.52
CA PRO A 271 10.09 -25.70 19.18
C PRO A 271 9.00 -24.95 19.95
N VAL A 272 7.77 -25.37 19.77
CA VAL A 272 6.65 -25.09 20.66
C VAL A 272 6.97 -25.76 22.00
N GLY A 273 7.70 -25.07 22.87
CA GLY A 273 8.12 -25.66 24.13
C GLY A 273 9.05 -24.80 24.95
N GLN A 274 8.63 -23.58 25.27
CA GLN A 274 9.01 -22.92 26.49
C GLN A 274 7.78 -22.15 27.05
N GLU A 275 6.78 -22.90 27.51
CA GLU A 275 6.01 -22.44 28.66
C GLU A 275 7.02 -22.37 29.82
N LEU A 276 7.59 -21.19 30.01
CA LEU A 276 8.33 -20.86 31.21
C LEU A 276 7.36 -20.86 32.38
N ASN A 277 7.42 -21.92 33.16
CA ASN A 277 7.02 -21.89 34.56
C ASN A 277 7.72 -20.70 35.24
N ALA A 278 6.97 -19.67 35.61
CA ALA A 278 7.28 -18.73 36.68
C ALA A 278 5.95 -18.10 37.17
#